data_8b012e8a458975d07eb2c583122a6fde
#
_entry.id   8b012e8a458975d07eb2c583122a6fde
#
_cell.length_a   1.000
_cell.length_b   1.000
_cell.length_c   1.000
_cell.angle_alpha   90.00
_cell.angle_beta   90.00
_cell.angle_gamma   90.00
#
_symmetry.space_group_name_H-M   'P 1'
#
loop_
_entity.id
_entity.type
_entity.pdbx_description
1 polymer ?
#
loop_
_entity_poly.entity_id
_entity_poly.type
_entity_poly.pdbx_seq_one_letter_code
_entity_poly.pdbx_strand_id
1 'polypeptide(L)'
;YVDGAHNPGAVRQIYNSLADSDKEWLLLFAVCSDKDYTEMIRILGKIPWKRIYITKIDSARGADTAAVRQCFEEAAGCPICEFESAGEAFKAALRDRGDEKEENLLCLGSLYLVGEIKKLAATMF
;
A
#
# COMPACT_ATOMS: atom_id res chain seq x y z
N TYR A 1 -6.95 3.80 6.76
CA TYR A 1 -7.86 2.91 6.04
C TYR A 1 -7.14 1.62 5.66
N VAL A 2 -7.81 0.50 5.84
CA VAL A 2 -7.27 -0.82 5.59
C VAL A 2 -8.22 -1.57 4.66
N ASP A 3 -7.68 -2.15 3.59
CA ASP A 3 -8.49 -2.89 2.62
C ASP A 3 -7.80 -4.20 2.26
N GLY A 4 -8.54 -5.31 2.29
CA GLY A 4 -8.03 -6.62 1.93
C GLY A 4 -7.95 -6.90 0.44
N ALA A 5 -8.04 -5.88 -0.40
CA ALA A 5 -7.95 -6.04 -1.85
C ALA A 5 -6.65 -6.77 -2.24
N HIS A 6 -6.79 -7.88 -2.94
CA HIS A 6 -5.67 -8.74 -3.31
C HIS A 6 -5.81 -9.33 -4.72
N ASN A 7 -6.63 -8.70 -5.55
CA ASN A 7 -6.78 -9.06 -6.97
C ASN A 7 -7.11 -7.80 -7.78
N PRO A 8 -6.92 -7.84 -9.12
CA PRO A 8 -7.14 -6.67 -9.97
C PRO A 8 -8.56 -6.11 -9.91
N GLY A 9 -9.57 -6.97 -9.79
CA GLY A 9 -10.96 -6.51 -9.74
C GLY A 9 -11.25 -5.65 -8.51
N ALA A 10 -10.76 -6.08 -7.34
CA ALA A 10 -10.91 -5.31 -6.11
C ALA A 10 -10.15 -3.99 -6.18
N VAL A 11 -8.95 -3.99 -6.77
CA VAL A 11 -8.13 -2.79 -6.93
C VAL A 11 -8.81 -1.78 -7.87
N ARG A 12 -9.51 -2.24 -8.90
CA ARG A 12 -10.27 -1.34 -9.79
C ARG A 12 -11.37 -0.60 -9.05
N GLN A 13 -12.01 -1.25 -8.08
CA GLN A 13 -13.02 -0.57 -7.27
C GLN A 13 -12.39 0.54 -6.42
N ILE A 14 -11.19 0.30 -5.90
CA ILE A 14 -10.45 1.32 -5.17
C ILE A 14 -10.11 2.49 -6.08
N TYR A 15 -9.64 2.23 -7.29
CA TYR A 15 -9.35 3.26 -8.28
C TYR A 15 -10.59 4.13 -8.52
N ASN A 16 -11.76 3.51 -8.73
CA ASN A 16 -12.99 4.24 -8.97
C ASN A 16 -13.39 5.13 -7.78
N SER A 17 -13.06 4.69 -6.56
CA SER A 17 -13.38 5.45 -5.36
C SER A 17 -12.43 6.62 -5.12
N LEU A 18 -11.15 6.48 -5.48
CA LEU A 18 -10.10 7.44 -5.13
C LEU A 18 -9.70 8.37 -6.28
N ALA A 19 -9.99 8.02 -7.54
CA ALA A 19 -9.54 8.79 -8.69
C ALA A 19 -10.00 10.24 -8.67
N ASP A 20 -11.21 10.49 -8.15
CA ASP A 20 -11.81 11.82 -8.08
C ASP A 20 -11.77 12.41 -6.66
N SER A 21 -10.99 11.82 -5.77
CA SER A 21 -10.89 12.31 -4.38
C SER A 21 -10.10 13.62 -4.32
N ASP A 22 -10.59 14.57 -3.54
CA ASP A 22 -9.89 15.84 -3.26
C ASP A 22 -8.80 15.68 -2.22
N LYS A 23 -8.74 14.54 -1.55
CA LYS A 23 -7.79 14.29 -0.47
C LYS A 23 -6.51 13.67 -1.02
N GLU A 24 -5.40 13.97 -0.34
CA GLU A 24 -4.12 13.32 -0.64
C GLU A 24 -4.08 11.96 0.03
N TRP A 25 -3.55 10.97 -0.67
CA TRP A 25 -3.46 9.59 -0.19
C TRP A 25 -2.03 9.08 -0.18
N LEU A 26 -1.67 8.39 0.89
CA LEU A 26 -0.45 7.60 1.00
C LEU A 26 -0.83 6.14 0.84
N LEU A 27 -0.01 5.36 0.16
CA LEU A 27 -0.26 3.92 -0.05
C LEU A 27 0.79 3.09 0.69
N LEU A 28 0.34 2.16 1.52
CA LEU A 28 1.18 1.11 2.11
C LEU A 28 0.79 -0.21 1.46
N PHE A 29 1.71 -0.84 0.76
CA PHE A 29 1.43 -2.00 -0.08
C PHE A 29 2.35 -3.17 0.23
N ALA A 30 1.75 -4.36 0.36
CA ALA A 30 2.46 -5.63 0.43
C ALA A 30 1.56 -6.71 -0.16
N VAL A 31 2.12 -7.66 -0.85
CA VAL A 31 1.34 -8.65 -1.60
C VAL A 31 2.01 -10.02 -1.58
N CYS A 32 1.22 -11.09 -1.71
CA CYS A 32 1.72 -12.45 -1.88
C CYS A 32 2.25 -12.63 -3.31
N SER A 33 3.31 -13.45 -3.43
CA SER A 33 3.96 -13.71 -4.73
C SER A 33 3.06 -14.44 -5.73
N ASP A 34 2.04 -15.16 -5.25
CA ASP A 34 1.11 -15.91 -6.10
C ASP A 34 -0.03 -15.05 -6.66
N LYS A 35 -0.08 -13.75 -6.35
CA LYS A 35 -1.10 -12.84 -6.84
C LYS A 35 -0.64 -12.14 -8.13
N ASP A 36 -1.60 -11.69 -8.91
CA ASP A 36 -1.32 -10.89 -10.11
C ASP A 36 -1.02 -9.45 -9.70
N TYR A 37 0.11 -9.26 -9.00
CA TYR A 37 0.46 -7.96 -8.47
C TYR A 37 0.90 -6.97 -9.53
N THR A 38 1.41 -7.45 -10.67
CA THR A 38 1.78 -6.57 -11.78
C THR A 38 0.57 -5.81 -12.31
N GLU A 39 -0.56 -6.49 -12.52
CA GLU A 39 -1.79 -5.86 -12.97
C GLU A 39 -2.38 -4.96 -11.89
N MET A 40 -2.35 -5.39 -10.63
CA MET A 40 -2.79 -4.58 -9.50
C MET A 40 -2.03 -3.26 -9.44
N ILE A 41 -0.70 -3.33 -9.56
CA ILE A 41 0.17 -2.15 -9.48
C ILE A 41 -0.06 -1.24 -10.68
N ARG A 42 -0.29 -1.80 -11.86
CA ARG A 42 -0.60 -1.01 -13.05
C ARG A 42 -1.85 -0.15 -12.83
N ILE A 43 -2.86 -0.70 -12.19
CA ILE A 43 -4.09 0.02 -11.87
C ILE A 43 -3.84 1.05 -10.77
N LEU A 44 -3.15 0.64 -9.71
CA LEU A 44 -2.82 1.53 -8.58
C LEU A 44 -1.98 2.72 -9.01
N GLY A 45 -1.06 2.51 -9.97
CA GLY A 45 -0.19 3.57 -10.46
C GLY A 45 -0.93 4.73 -11.12
N LYS A 46 -2.18 4.53 -11.51
CA LYS A 46 -3.02 5.59 -12.10
C LYS A 46 -3.62 6.52 -11.04
N ILE A 47 -3.56 6.12 -9.77
CA ILE A 47 -4.06 6.95 -8.66
C ILE A 47 -2.94 7.93 -8.26
N PRO A 48 -3.24 9.21 -8.02
CA PRO A 48 -2.23 10.21 -7.69
C PRO A 48 -1.80 10.13 -6.21
N TRP A 49 -1.03 9.10 -5.87
CA TRP A 49 -0.50 8.93 -4.52
C TRP A 49 0.54 10.01 -4.23
N LYS A 50 0.55 10.52 -3.00
CA LYS A 50 1.59 11.43 -2.53
C LYS A 50 2.90 10.66 -2.35
N ARG A 51 2.84 9.45 -1.81
CA ARG A 51 3.98 8.56 -1.62
C ARG A 51 3.51 7.12 -1.50
N ILE A 52 4.36 6.18 -1.90
CA ILE A 52 4.09 4.75 -1.81
C ILE A 52 5.12 4.09 -0.90
N TYR A 53 4.64 3.29 0.04
CA TYR A 53 5.46 2.51 0.98
C TYR A 53 5.29 1.04 0.65
N ILE A 54 6.39 0.36 0.36
CA ILE A 54 6.39 -1.06 0.01
C ILE A 54 7.04 -1.84 1.13
N THR A 55 6.43 -2.92 1.55
CA THR A 55 6.98 -3.79 2.59
C THR A 55 6.71 -5.26 2.27
N LYS A 56 7.39 -6.14 3.00
CA LYS A 56 7.12 -7.58 2.98
C LYS A 56 6.01 -7.90 3.97
N ILE A 57 5.23 -8.91 3.64
CA ILE A 57 4.34 -9.52 4.62
C ILE A 57 5.16 -10.55 5.41
N ASP A 58 4.79 -10.78 6.66
CA ASP A 58 5.45 -11.78 7.52
C ASP A 58 4.97 -13.19 7.14
N SER A 59 5.37 -13.64 5.96
CA SER A 59 4.96 -14.92 5.37
C SER A 59 5.97 -15.32 4.29
N ALA A 60 6.19 -16.62 4.16
CA ALA A 60 7.02 -17.17 3.07
C ALA A 60 6.41 -16.90 1.68
N ARG A 61 5.14 -16.51 1.62
CA ARG A 61 4.44 -16.21 0.37
C ARG A 61 4.60 -14.76 -0.07
N GLY A 62 5.30 -13.95 0.71
CA GLY A 62 5.48 -12.54 0.36
C GLY A 62 6.22 -12.36 -0.94
N ALA A 63 5.76 -11.43 -1.79
CA ALA A 63 6.46 -11.07 -3.01
C ALA A 63 7.77 -10.35 -2.69
N ASP A 64 8.75 -10.48 -3.59
CA ASP A 64 10.01 -9.75 -3.47
C ASP A 64 9.76 -8.25 -3.58
N THR A 65 10.16 -7.49 -2.57
CA THR A 65 9.95 -6.05 -2.53
C THR A 65 10.65 -5.32 -3.69
N ALA A 66 11.80 -5.81 -4.12
CA ALA A 66 12.51 -5.19 -5.26
C ALA A 66 11.71 -5.31 -6.56
N ALA A 67 11.07 -6.46 -6.80
CA ALA A 67 10.22 -6.67 -7.97
C ALA A 67 8.96 -5.80 -7.90
N VAL A 68 8.34 -5.72 -6.73
CA VAL A 68 7.16 -4.88 -6.49
C VAL A 68 7.50 -3.41 -6.71
N ARG A 69 8.63 -2.95 -6.17
CA ARG A 69 9.10 -1.58 -6.36
C ARG A 69 9.31 -1.25 -7.83
N GLN A 70 9.93 -2.14 -8.58
CA GLN A 70 10.15 -1.92 -10.01
C GLN A 70 8.84 -1.72 -10.75
N CYS A 71 7.82 -2.51 -10.44
CA CYS A 71 6.50 -2.35 -11.03
C CYS A 71 5.90 -0.98 -10.73
N PHE A 72 6.03 -0.51 -9.49
CA PHE A 72 5.54 0.82 -9.12
C PHE A 72 6.34 1.94 -9.78
N GLU A 73 7.65 1.79 -9.92
CA GLU A 73 8.48 2.79 -10.59
C GLU A 73 8.06 2.99 -12.04
N GLU A 74 7.62 1.92 -12.70
CA GLU A 74 7.13 1.98 -14.08
C GLU A 74 5.71 2.55 -14.17
N ALA A 75 4.89 2.36 -13.14
CA ALA A 75 3.47 2.68 -13.18
C ALA A 75 3.10 4.00 -12.50
N ALA A 76 3.85 4.43 -11.51
CA ALA A 76 3.54 5.59 -10.69
C ALA A 76 4.62 6.67 -10.80
N GLY A 77 4.22 7.94 -10.67
CA GLY A 77 5.14 9.08 -10.76
C GLY A 77 5.49 9.71 -9.41
N CYS A 78 5.24 9.04 -8.31
CA CYS A 78 5.49 9.57 -6.97
C CYS A 78 6.69 8.89 -6.30
N PRO A 79 7.22 9.43 -5.19
CA PRO A 79 8.29 8.78 -4.43
C PRO A 79 7.86 7.42 -3.88
N ILE A 80 8.78 6.44 -3.93
CA ILE A 80 8.55 5.06 -3.49
C ILE A 80 9.62 4.69 -2.49
N CYS A 81 9.21 4.13 -1.34
CA CYS A 81 10.11 3.70 -0.27
C CYS A 81 9.90 2.22 0.03
N GLU A 82 10.98 1.48 0.28
CA GLU A 82 10.93 0.08 0.68
C GLU A 82 11.27 -0.08 2.16
N PHE A 83 10.63 -1.06 2.80
CA PHE A 83 10.86 -1.37 4.22
C PHE A 83 10.95 -2.88 4.41
N GLU A 84 11.72 -3.30 5.41
CA GLU A 84 11.90 -4.72 5.74
C GLU A 84 10.69 -5.33 6.44
N SER A 85 9.90 -4.51 7.14
CA SER A 85 8.74 -5.00 7.86
C SER A 85 7.55 -4.06 7.75
N ALA A 86 6.36 -4.61 7.91
CA ALA A 86 5.12 -3.83 7.92
C ALA A 86 5.13 -2.80 9.05
N GLY A 87 5.73 -3.14 10.21
CA GLY A 87 5.82 -2.23 11.35
C GLY A 87 6.62 -0.98 11.03
N GLU A 88 7.78 -1.14 10.40
CA GLU A 88 8.63 -0.02 9.99
C GLU A 88 7.93 0.85 8.94
N ALA A 89 7.30 0.21 7.96
CA ALA A 89 6.58 0.93 6.91
C ALA A 89 5.40 1.71 7.47
N PHE A 90 4.63 1.10 8.37
CA PHE A 90 3.47 1.74 8.99
C PHE A 90 3.88 2.95 9.83
N LYS A 91 4.94 2.83 10.64
CA LYS A 91 5.44 3.94 11.44
C LYS A 91 5.94 5.09 10.57
N ALA A 92 6.66 4.77 9.49
CA ALA A 92 7.15 5.78 8.55
C ALA A 92 5.98 6.50 7.87
N ALA A 93 4.95 5.77 7.44
CA ALA A 93 3.79 6.34 6.79
C ALA A 93 3.00 7.25 7.74
N LEU A 94 2.81 6.84 8.99
CA LEU A 94 2.13 7.67 9.98
C LEU A 94 2.91 8.94 10.29
N ARG A 95 4.23 8.85 10.38
CA ARG A 95 5.08 10.01 10.60
C ARG A 95 4.98 11.01 9.43
N ASP A 96 5.03 10.50 8.20
CA ASP A 96 4.98 11.34 7.00
C ASP A 96 3.58 11.91 6.75
N ARG A 97 2.54 11.21 7.19
CA ARG A 97 1.16 11.70 7.15
C ARG A 97 0.99 12.93 8.04
N GLY A 98 1.66 12.94 9.19
CA GLY A 98 1.57 14.04 10.15
C GLY A 98 0.16 14.19 10.72
N ASP A 99 -0.15 15.42 11.14
CA ASP A 99 -1.46 15.76 11.72
C ASP A 99 -2.43 16.38 10.71
N GLU A 100 -2.09 16.37 9.43
CA GLU A 100 -2.92 16.97 8.40
C GLU A 100 -4.16 16.11 8.15
N LYS A 101 -5.33 16.72 8.34
CA LYS A 101 -6.63 16.03 8.19
C LYS A 101 -6.95 15.67 6.74
N GLU A 102 -6.25 16.30 5.80
CA GLU A 102 -6.47 16.10 4.36
C GLU A 102 -5.68 14.90 3.81
N GLU A 103 -4.76 14.35 4.59
CA GLU A 103 -3.95 13.21 4.16
C GLU A 103 -4.48 11.91 4.76
N ASN A 104 -4.65 10.91 3.92
CA ASN A 104 -5.13 9.59 4.32
C ASN A 104 -4.14 8.51 3.93
N LEU A 105 -4.02 7.49 4.77
CA LEU A 105 -3.20 6.32 4.51
C LEU A 105 -4.09 5.13 4.17
N LEU A 106 -3.84 4.50 3.02
CA LEU A 106 -4.51 3.26 2.63
C LEU A 106 -3.50 2.11 2.66
N CYS A 107 -3.82 1.06 3.41
CA CYS A 107 -3.01 -0.16 3.50
C CYS A 107 -3.75 -1.26 2.74
N LEU A 108 -3.12 -1.82 1.70
CA LEU A 108 -3.76 -2.85 0.90
C LEU A 108 -2.77 -3.82 0.25
N GLY A 109 -3.30 -4.85 -0.39
CA GLY A 109 -2.54 -5.80 -1.19
C GLY A 109 -2.55 -7.22 -0.63
N SER A 110 -2.81 -7.41 0.66
CA SER A 110 -2.79 -8.71 1.29
C SER A 110 -3.59 -8.72 2.59
N LEU A 111 -4.31 -9.81 2.84
CA LEU A 111 -4.99 -10.02 4.11
C LEU A 111 -3.99 -10.16 5.26
N TYR A 112 -2.78 -10.69 5.00
CA TYR A 112 -1.72 -10.77 5.99
C TYR A 112 -1.26 -9.38 6.43
N LEU A 113 -1.10 -8.47 5.47
CA LEU A 113 -0.74 -7.07 5.78
C LEU A 113 -1.84 -6.41 6.63
N VAL A 114 -3.08 -6.57 6.24
CA VAL A 114 -4.23 -6.02 6.98
C VAL A 114 -4.21 -6.49 8.43
N GLY A 115 -3.97 -7.80 8.64
CA GLY A 115 -3.88 -8.36 9.99
C GLY A 115 -2.74 -7.76 10.81
N GLU A 116 -1.55 -7.62 10.22
CA GLU A 116 -0.41 -7.02 10.90
C GLU A 116 -0.67 -5.56 11.26
N ILE A 117 -1.24 -4.78 10.34
CA ILE A 117 -1.52 -3.36 10.57
C ILE A 117 -2.57 -3.19 11.67
N LYS A 118 -3.61 -4.02 11.70
CA LYS A 118 -4.63 -3.97 12.76
C LYS A 118 -4.02 -4.25 14.14
N LYS A 119 -3.10 -5.22 14.23
CA LYS A 119 -2.38 -5.50 15.47
C LYS A 119 -1.55 -4.30 15.92
N LEU A 120 -0.80 -3.71 15.00
CA LEU A 120 0.06 -2.56 15.28
C LEU A 120 -0.78 -1.36 15.73
N ALA A 121 -1.86 -1.07 15.05
CA ALA A 121 -2.75 0.03 15.41
C ALA A 121 -3.35 -0.17 16.81
N ALA A 122 -3.72 -1.40 17.16
CA ALA A 122 -4.27 -1.72 18.48
C ALA A 122 -3.27 -1.47 19.62
N THR A 123 -1.95 -1.65 19.36
CA THR A 123 -0.92 -1.39 20.37
C THR A 123 -0.47 0.07 20.42
N MET A 124 -0.63 0.83 19.31
CA MET A 124 -0.18 2.23 19.20
C MET A 124 -1.26 3.23 19.62
N PHE A 125 -2.49 2.84 19.50
CA PHE A 125 -3.66 3.66 19.78
C PHE A 125 -4.60 2.97 20.77
#